data_44c5c5c4a8ed2b205bd6a9ea7adfdcf8
#
_entry.id   44c5c5c4a8ed2b205bd6a9ea7adfdcf8
#
_cell.length_a   1.000
_cell.length_b   1.000
_cell.length_c   1.000
_cell.angle_alpha   90.00
_cell.angle_beta   90.00
_cell.angle_gamma   90.00
#
_symmetry.space_group_name_H-M   'P 1'
#
loop_
_entity.id
_entity.type
_entity.pdbx_description
1 polymer ?
#
loop_
_entity_poly.entity_id
_entity_poly.type
_entity_poly.pdbx_seq_one_letter_code
_entity_poly.pdbx_strand_id
1 'polypeptide(L)'
;MSDDKKPAGQWHGAQMDFSKSMSYGDYLALDKILTAQHPLSPNHNELLFIVQHQTSELWMKLMLHEMHAVREHLRSGDLPPAFKMLARVARIMDQLVHAWDVLATMTPPEYTAIRPYLGASSGFQSYQYREIEFILGNKNANLLSVHNTTPETYAILEKALNEPSVYDEAIRLLARNGLPVSEARLKADPTQPTVADESVKAAWLEVYKDPEHHWALYELAEKLVDLETAFRFWRFRHVTTVERIIGFKTGTGGTAGVSYLRKMLDVVLFPELFALRTAL
;
A
#
# COMPACT_ATOMS: atom_id res chain seq x y z
N MET A 1 34.18 -58.20 8.93
CA MET A 1 33.81 -57.19 7.89
C MET A 1 32.80 -56.25 8.55
N SER A 2 33.28 -55.12 9.06
CA SER A 2 32.45 -54.10 9.67
C SER A 2 31.80 -53.25 8.54
N ASP A 3 30.48 -53.33 8.44
CA ASP A 3 29.68 -52.44 7.57
C ASP A 3 29.78 -51.00 8.12
N ASP A 4 30.74 -50.28 7.63
CA ASP A 4 30.78 -48.81 7.79
C ASP A 4 29.59 -48.22 7.04
N LYS A 5 28.44 -48.16 7.68
CA LYS A 5 27.34 -47.29 7.24
C LYS A 5 27.85 -45.85 7.33
N LYS A 6 28.32 -45.32 6.19
CA LYS A 6 28.50 -43.84 6.03
C LYS A 6 27.23 -43.16 6.53
N PRO A 7 27.33 -42.18 7.44
CA PRO A 7 26.15 -41.40 7.82
C PRO A 7 25.53 -40.81 6.55
N ALA A 8 24.21 -40.92 6.45
CA ALA A 8 23.43 -40.31 5.34
C ALA A 8 23.95 -38.91 5.12
N GLY A 9 24.48 -38.66 3.90
CA GLY A 9 25.35 -37.52 3.61
C GLY A 9 24.70 -36.20 4.04
N GLN A 10 25.43 -35.45 4.84
CA GLN A 10 25.11 -34.03 5.07
C GLN A 10 25.02 -33.37 3.71
N TRP A 11 23.81 -32.92 3.33
CA TRP A 11 23.59 -32.19 2.09
C TRP A 11 24.35 -30.86 2.14
N HIS A 12 25.56 -30.80 1.60
CA HIS A 12 26.43 -29.62 1.61
C HIS A 12 26.60 -28.93 2.98
N GLY A 13 26.59 -29.69 4.08
CA GLY A 13 26.69 -29.15 5.43
C GLY A 13 25.38 -28.63 6.02
N ALA A 14 24.25 -28.85 5.34
CA ALA A 14 22.95 -28.41 5.84
C ALA A 14 22.55 -29.18 7.11
N GLN A 15 21.95 -28.48 8.06
CA GLN A 15 21.29 -29.08 9.19
C GLN A 15 20.05 -29.87 8.70
N MET A 16 19.93 -31.13 9.06
CA MET A 16 18.84 -32.01 8.62
C MET A 16 17.89 -32.40 9.77
N ASP A 17 18.25 -32.11 11.01
CA ASP A 17 17.43 -32.36 12.22
C ASP A 17 17.14 -31.01 12.91
N PHE A 18 15.87 -30.66 12.97
CA PHE A 18 15.36 -29.46 13.62
C PHE A 18 14.55 -29.74 14.87
N SER A 19 14.57 -30.99 15.40
CA SER A 19 13.77 -31.41 16.57
C SER A 19 14.05 -30.61 17.84
N LYS A 20 15.22 -29.96 17.95
CA LYS A 20 15.66 -29.15 19.09
C LYS A 20 15.90 -27.68 18.75
N SER A 21 15.45 -27.22 17.59
CA SER A 21 15.66 -25.85 17.11
C SER A 21 14.43 -25.35 16.35
N MET A 22 14.27 -24.02 16.30
CA MET A 22 13.20 -23.38 15.54
C MET A 22 13.31 -23.76 14.06
N SER A 23 12.25 -24.32 13.48
CA SER A 23 12.18 -24.62 12.07
C SER A 23 11.76 -23.39 11.26
N TYR A 24 11.94 -23.45 9.93
CA TYR A 24 11.45 -22.43 9.00
C TYR A 24 9.92 -22.25 9.11
N GLY A 25 9.18 -23.34 9.23
CA GLY A 25 7.73 -23.31 9.39
C GLY A 25 7.28 -22.63 10.68
N ASP A 26 7.97 -22.93 11.81
CA ASP A 26 7.68 -22.32 13.11
C ASP A 26 7.94 -20.82 13.10
N TYR A 27 9.10 -20.39 12.57
CA TYR A 27 9.45 -18.97 12.50
C TYR A 27 8.44 -18.14 11.70
N LEU A 28 7.97 -18.68 10.57
CA LEU A 28 7.03 -18.02 9.69
C LEU A 28 5.56 -18.28 10.06
N ALA A 29 5.28 -19.12 11.06
CA ALA A 29 3.93 -19.58 11.41
C ALA A 29 3.16 -20.11 10.17
N LEU A 30 3.84 -20.93 9.34
CA LEU A 30 3.28 -21.40 8.08
C LEU A 30 2.04 -22.27 8.28
N ASP A 31 1.93 -22.98 9.39
CA ASP A 31 0.73 -23.70 9.81
C ASP A 31 -0.51 -22.82 9.85
N LYS A 32 -0.37 -21.55 10.28
CA LYS A 32 -1.47 -20.58 10.32
C LYS A 32 -1.76 -19.95 8.96
N ILE A 33 -0.70 -19.58 8.23
CA ILE A 33 -0.83 -18.87 6.95
C ILE A 33 -1.36 -19.80 5.85
N LEU A 34 -0.82 -21.02 5.75
CA LEU A 34 -1.16 -21.97 4.68
C LEU A 34 -2.46 -22.73 4.94
N THR A 35 -3.06 -22.62 6.12
CA THR A 35 -4.36 -23.19 6.46
C THR A 35 -5.48 -22.15 6.60
N ALA A 36 -5.20 -20.87 6.28
CA ALA A 36 -6.16 -19.78 6.39
C ALA A 36 -7.05 -19.63 5.14
N GLN A 37 -6.97 -20.53 4.17
CA GLN A 37 -7.78 -20.52 2.96
C GLN A 37 -8.98 -21.45 3.11
N HIS A 38 -10.19 -20.88 3.18
CA HIS A 38 -11.44 -21.64 3.36
C HIS A 38 -12.42 -21.31 2.22
N PRO A 39 -12.29 -21.96 1.05
CA PRO A 39 -13.25 -21.80 -0.05
C PRO A 39 -14.67 -22.17 0.40
N LEU A 40 -15.64 -21.34 0.02
CA LEU A 40 -17.05 -21.53 0.34
C LEU A 40 -17.83 -22.18 -0.80
N SER A 41 -17.31 -22.06 -2.04
CA SER A 41 -17.90 -22.68 -3.22
C SER A 41 -17.17 -23.97 -3.62
N PRO A 42 -17.79 -24.84 -4.43
CA PRO A 42 -17.11 -25.99 -5.01
C PRO A 42 -16.19 -25.64 -6.18
N ASN A 43 -16.02 -24.34 -6.51
CA ASN A 43 -15.28 -23.91 -7.67
C ASN A 43 -13.77 -23.88 -7.38
N HIS A 44 -12.99 -24.56 -8.23
CA HIS A 44 -11.52 -24.63 -8.12
C HIS A 44 -10.85 -23.24 -8.04
N ASN A 45 -11.38 -22.26 -8.76
CA ASN A 45 -10.76 -20.93 -8.88
C ASN A 45 -11.01 -20.01 -7.69
N GLU A 46 -11.84 -20.40 -6.72
CA GLU A 46 -12.02 -19.62 -5.50
C GLU A 46 -10.73 -19.53 -4.69
N LEU A 47 -9.90 -20.57 -4.68
CA LEU A 47 -8.61 -20.55 -4.01
C LEU A 47 -7.68 -19.47 -4.62
N LEU A 48 -7.67 -19.31 -5.94
CA LEU A 48 -6.95 -18.21 -6.60
C LEU A 48 -7.41 -16.85 -6.05
N PHE A 49 -8.73 -16.65 -5.97
CA PHE A 49 -9.32 -15.39 -5.48
C PHE A 49 -8.90 -15.11 -4.03
N ILE A 50 -8.98 -16.11 -3.14
CA ILE A 50 -8.61 -15.98 -1.73
C ILE A 50 -7.12 -15.67 -1.58
N VAL A 51 -6.25 -16.49 -2.16
CA VAL A 51 -4.78 -16.34 -2.03
C VAL A 51 -4.32 -14.99 -2.58
N GLN A 52 -4.88 -14.56 -3.71
CA GLN A 52 -4.56 -13.28 -4.30
C GLN A 52 -4.87 -12.10 -3.35
N HIS A 53 -6.01 -12.11 -2.68
CA HIS A 53 -6.36 -11.06 -1.72
C HIS A 53 -5.54 -11.16 -0.44
N GLN A 54 -5.31 -12.37 0.08
CA GLN A 54 -4.47 -12.56 1.29
C GLN A 54 -3.03 -12.09 1.06
N THR A 55 -2.43 -12.40 -0.08
CA THR A 55 -1.07 -11.93 -0.40
C THR A 55 -1.01 -10.42 -0.56
N SER A 56 -2.04 -9.80 -1.14
CA SER A 56 -2.14 -8.35 -1.21
C SER A 56 -2.23 -7.71 0.17
N GLU A 57 -3.04 -8.27 1.07
CA GLU A 57 -3.14 -7.79 2.46
C GLU A 57 -1.81 -7.94 3.24
N LEU A 58 -1.04 -9.01 3.00
CA LEU A 58 0.29 -9.19 3.60
C LEU A 58 1.30 -8.16 3.08
N TRP A 59 1.27 -7.83 1.78
CA TRP A 59 2.10 -6.76 1.22
C TRP A 59 1.69 -5.39 1.75
N MET A 60 0.39 -5.11 1.87
CA MET A 60 -0.10 -3.87 2.47
C MET A 60 0.32 -3.73 3.94
N LYS A 61 0.32 -4.82 4.71
CA LYS A 61 0.83 -4.83 6.08
C LYS A 61 2.30 -4.41 6.17
N LEU A 62 3.15 -4.96 5.29
CA LEU A 62 4.56 -4.56 5.24
C LEU A 62 4.71 -3.11 4.78
N MET A 63 3.92 -2.68 3.79
CA MET A 63 3.91 -1.30 3.32
C MET A 63 3.57 -0.32 4.43
N LEU A 64 2.53 -0.58 5.21
CA LEU A 64 2.13 0.24 6.37
C LEU A 64 3.24 0.32 7.42
N HIS A 65 3.88 -0.81 7.73
CA HIS A 65 5.02 -0.84 8.66
C HIS A 65 6.13 0.12 8.21
N GLU A 66 6.51 0.09 6.94
CA GLU A 66 7.53 0.99 6.38
C GLU A 66 7.05 2.44 6.34
N MET A 67 5.80 2.69 5.93
CA MET A 67 5.25 4.06 5.80
C MET A 67 5.11 4.77 7.15
N HIS A 68 4.74 4.06 8.22
CA HIS A 68 4.75 4.64 9.57
C HIS A 68 6.17 5.07 9.97
N ALA A 69 7.18 4.25 9.71
CA ALA A 69 8.57 4.60 9.99
C ALA A 69 9.06 5.76 9.10
N VAL A 70 8.71 5.78 7.80
CA VAL A 70 9.00 6.92 6.90
C VAL A 70 8.46 8.21 7.50
N ARG A 71 7.21 8.23 7.95
CA ARG A 71 6.59 9.42 8.53
C ARG A 71 7.37 9.94 9.76
N GLU A 72 7.82 9.05 10.64
CA GLU A 72 8.62 9.43 11.83
C GLU A 72 10.01 9.96 11.42
N HIS A 73 10.66 9.35 10.44
CA HIS A 73 11.94 9.83 9.91
C HIS A 73 11.80 11.21 9.23
N LEU A 74 10.74 11.46 8.47
CA LEU A 74 10.46 12.79 7.93
C LEU A 74 10.23 13.81 9.04
N ARG A 75 9.49 13.43 10.09
CA ARG A 75 9.25 14.28 11.26
C ARG A 75 10.54 14.65 11.99
N SER A 76 11.47 13.72 12.14
CA SER A 76 12.77 13.98 12.77
C SER A 76 13.80 14.63 11.85
N GLY A 77 13.60 14.61 10.53
CA GLY A 77 14.56 15.10 9.53
C GLY A 77 15.68 14.10 9.19
N ASP A 78 15.57 12.85 9.63
CA ASP A 78 16.52 11.78 9.35
C ASP A 78 16.16 11.08 8.01
N LEU A 79 16.60 11.64 6.89
CA LEU A 79 16.18 11.22 5.55
C LEU A 79 16.80 9.92 5.03
N PRO A 80 18.08 9.57 5.29
CA PRO A 80 18.67 8.36 4.71
C PRO A 80 17.90 7.07 5.02
N PRO A 81 17.43 6.79 6.25
CA PRO A 81 16.57 5.63 6.51
C PRO A 81 15.21 5.73 5.78
N ALA A 82 14.60 6.93 5.72
CA ALA A 82 13.34 7.14 5.00
C ALA A 82 13.47 6.77 3.51
N PHE A 83 14.57 7.14 2.86
CA PHE A 83 14.83 6.79 1.45
C PHE A 83 14.95 5.29 1.25
N LYS A 84 15.60 4.58 2.18
CA LYS A 84 15.70 3.12 2.13
C LYS A 84 14.32 2.45 2.27
N MET A 85 13.48 2.96 3.15
CA MET A 85 12.12 2.48 3.35
C MET A 85 11.21 2.79 2.16
N LEU A 86 11.26 4.01 1.61
CA LEU A 86 10.51 4.38 0.40
C LEU A 86 10.91 3.52 -0.81
N ALA A 87 12.22 3.22 -0.97
CA ALA A 87 12.68 2.30 -2.01
C ALA A 87 12.10 0.88 -1.82
N ARG A 88 11.93 0.42 -0.58
CA ARG A 88 11.26 -0.87 -0.28
C ARG A 88 9.77 -0.79 -0.59
N VAL A 89 9.10 0.29 -0.20
CA VAL A 89 7.67 0.52 -0.53
C VAL A 89 7.45 0.48 -2.04
N ALA A 90 8.33 1.09 -2.84
CA ALA A 90 8.24 1.01 -4.29
C ALA A 90 8.29 -0.45 -4.78
N ARG A 91 9.17 -1.31 -4.22
CA ARG A 91 9.22 -2.74 -4.58
C ARG A 91 7.99 -3.52 -4.10
N ILE A 92 7.40 -3.15 -2.97
CA ILE A 92 6.12 -3.72 -2.52
C ILE A 92 5.00 -3.34 -3.50
N MET A 93 4.97 -2.09 -3.96
CA MET A 93 4.01 -1.65 -4.97
C MET A 93 4.15 -2.41 -6.29
N ASP A 94 5.38 -2.73 -6.73
CA ASP A 94 5.60 -3.60 -7.90
C ASP A 94 4.90 -4.96 -7.71
N GLN A 95 5.00 -5.57 -6.51
CA GLN A 95 4.32 -6.85 -6.23
C GLN A 95 2.79 -6.69 -6.25
N LEU A 96 2.26 -5.63 -5.67
CA LEU A 96 0.83 -5.34 -5.69
C LEU A 96 0.30 -5.08 -7.11
N VAL A 97 1.10 -4.45 -7.98
CA VAL A 97 0.78 -4.25 -9.40
C VAL A 97 0.78 -5.57 -10.16
N HIS A 98 1.83 -6.39 -10.01
CA HIS A 98 1.95 -7.69 -10.69
C HIS A 98 0.91 -8.72 -10.20
N ALA A 99 0.47 -8.59 -8.96
CA ALA A 99 -0.57 -9.45 -8.40
C ALA A 99 -1.87 -9.40 -9.23
N TRP A 100 -2.17 -8.29 -9.89
CA TRP A 100 -3.31 -8.19 -10.82
C TRP A 100 -3.17 -9.08 -12.06
N ASP A 101 -1.94 -9.40 -12.51
CA ASP A 101 -1.72 -10.28 -13.66
C ASP A 101 -2.19 -11.70 -13.35
N VAL A 102 -1.98 -12.16 -12.12
CA VAL A 102 -2.46 -13.47 -11.66
C VAL A 102 -3.98 -13.47 -11.57
N LEU A 103 -4.59 -12.46 -10.93
CA LEU A 103 -6.05 -12.38 -10.81
C LEU A 103 -6.73 -12.23 -12.18
N ALA A 104 -6.13 -11.51 -13.11
CA ALA A 104 -6.66 -11.30 -14.46
C ALA A 104 -6.72 -12.59 -15.33
N THR A 105 -6.15 -13.70 -14.87
CA THR A 105 -6.33 -15.02 -15.49
C THR A 105 -7.71 -15.59 -15.23
N MET A 106 -8.42 -15.12 -14.18
CA MET A 106 -9.80 -15.52 -13.90
C MET A 106 -10.74 -14.99 -14.99
N THR A 107 -11.59 -15.85 -15.49
CA THR A 107 -12.58 -15.51 -16.51
C THR A 107 -13.92 -15.07 -15.91
N PRO A 108 -14.79 -14.35 -16.66
CA PRO A 108 -16.12 -13.98 -16.19
C PRO A 108 -16.99 -15.15 -15.73
N PRO A 109 -17.05 -16.32 -16.42
CA PRO A 109 -17.78 -17.48 -15.91
C PRO A 109 -17.26 -18.01 -14.58
N GLU A 110 -15.94 -18.08 -14.38
CA GLU A 110 -15.30 -18.53 -13.14
C GLU A 110 -15.64 -17.61 -11.97
N TYR A 111 -15.51 -16.29 -12.16
CA TYR A 111 -15.94 -15.32 -11.15
C TYR A 111 -17.44 -15.39 -10.88
N THR A 112 -18.26 -15.55 -11.90
CA THR A 112 -19.73 -15.65 -11.74
C THR A 112 -20.11 -16.85 -10.90
N ALA A 113 -19.37 -17.96 -11.00
CA ALA A 113 -19.61 -19.16 -10.20
C ALA A 113 -19.29 -18.99 -8.71
N ILE A 114 -18.29 -18.16 -8.35
CA ILE A 114 -17.94 -17.91 -6.94
C ILE A 114 -18.71 -16.74 -6.33
N ARG A 115 -19.14 -15.77 -7.14
CA ARG A 115 -19.78 -14.53 -6.68
C ARG A 115 -20.93 -14.72 -5.69
N PRO A 116 -21.87 -15.67 -5.84
CA PRO A 116 -22.97 -15.87 -4.88
C PRO A 116 -22.50 -16.21 -3.46
N TYR A 117 -21.30 -16.79 -3.34
CA TYR A 117 -20.73 -17.20 -2.04
C TYR A 117 -20.00 -16.05 -1.33
N LEU A 118 -19.66 -14.98 -2.04
CA LEU A 118 -18.94 -13.84 -1.45
C LEU A 118 -19.85 -12.95 -0.57
N GLY A 119 -21.17 -13.04 -0.72
CA GLY A 119 -22.10 -12.20 0.01
C GLY A 119 -21.81 -10.71 -0.22
N ALA A 120 -21.65 -9.96 0.88
CA ALA A 120 -21.27 -8.55 0.87
C ALA A 120 -19.76 -8.31 0.98
N SER A 121 -18.92 -9.37 0.96
CA SER A 121 -17.46 -9.22 1.02
C SER A 121 -16.92 -8.42 -0.16
N SER A 122 -16.11 -7.42 0.12
CA SER A 122 -15.57 -6.52 -0.90
C SER A 122 -14.23 -5.95 -0.45
N GLY A 123 -13.29 -5.79 -1.39
CA GLY A 123 -12.03 -5.07 -1.15
C GLY A 123 -12.23 -3.62 -0.65
N PHE A 124 -13.43 -3.04 -0.85
CA PHE A 124 -13.80 -1.76 -0.26
C PHE A 124 -13.72 -1.75 1.27
N GLN A 125 -13.84 -2.92 1.91
CA GLN A 125 -13.76 -3.12 3.36
C GLN A 125 -12.33 -3.35 3.86
N SER A 126 -11.30 -3.33 3.01
CA SER A 126 -9.91 -3.45 3.47
C SER A 126 -9.53 -2.23 4.29
N TYR A 127 -9.31 -2.43 5.60
CA TYR A 127 -8.86 -1.36 6.48
C TYR A 127 -7.40 -0.99 6.19
N GLN A 128 -6.55 -1.95 5.81
CA GLN A 128 -5.15 -1.67 5.47
C GLN A 128 -5.04 -0.77 4.23
N TYR A 129 -5.84 -1.05 3.20
CA TYR A 129 -5.90 -0.15 2.04
C TYR A 129 -6.36 1.25 2.44
N ARG A 130 -7.35 1.36 3.31
CA ARG A 130 -7.84 2.65 3.82
C ARG A 130 -6.80 3.38 4.64
N GLU A 131 -6.07 2.68 5.51
CA GLU A 131 -4.96 3.24 6.28
C GLU A 131 -3.83 3.75 5.37
N ILE A 132 -3.49 3.02 4.29
CA ILE A 132 -2.54 3.47 3.28
C ILE A 132 -3.01 4.78 2.63
N GLU A 133 -4.27 4.89 2.25
CA GLU A 133 -4.80 6.14 1.70
C GLU A 133 -4.67 7.31 2.70
N PHE A 134 -5.01 7.09 3.96
CA PHE A 134 -4.94 8.13 4.98
C PHE A 134 -3.49 8.55 5.28
N ILE A 135 -2.56 7.62 5.39
CA ILE A 135 -1.14 7.94 5.64
C ILE A 135 -0.50 8.66 4.44
N LEU A 136 -1.05 8.48 3.23
CA LEU A 136 -0.63 9.19 2.02
C LEU A 136 -1.37 10.52 1.79
N GLY A 137 -2.31 10.90 2.66
CA GLY A 137 -3.02 12.18 2.60
C GLY A 137 -4.37 12.16 1.86
N ASN A 138 -4.80 11.03 1.31
CA ASN A 138 -6.14 10.87 0.73
C ASN A 138 -7.18 10.54 1.81
N LYS A 139 -7.50 11.52 2.65
CA LYS A 139 -8.32 11.36 3.85
C LYS A 139 -9.80 11.61 3.57
N ASN A 140 -10.66 10.76 4.15
CA ASN A 140 -12.11 10.91 4.09
C ASN A 140 -12.75 10.27 5.33
N ALA A 141 -13.16 11.08 6.30
CA ALA A 141 -13.76 10.64 7.56
C ALA A 141 -15.03 9.79 7.36
N ASN A 142 -15.80 10.00 6.29
CA ASN A 142 -17.00 9.21 6.03
C ASN A 142 -16.71 7.71 5.85
N LEU A 143 -15.49 7.36 5.44
CA LEU A 143 -15.10 5.98 5.20
C LEU A 143 -14.81 5.19 6.48
N LEU A 144 -14.70 5.87 7.64
CA LEU A 144 -14.63 5.20 8.95
C LEU A 144 -15.90 4.38 9.23
N SER A 145 -17.04 4.82 8.75
CA SER A 145 -18.33 4.15 8.97
C SER A 145 -18.38 2.70 8.47
N VAL A 146 -17.55 2.35 7.49
CA VAL A 146 -17.40 0.98 6.98
C VAL A 146 -16.91 0.02 8.07
N HIS A 147 -16.22 0.53 9.08
CA HIS A 147 -15.57 -0.24 10.15
C HIS A 147 -16.24 -0.09 11.52
N ASN A 148 -17.43 0.51 11.62
CA ASN A 148 -18.15 0.75 12.86
C ASN A 148 -18.44 -0.53 13.68
N THR A 149 -18.47 -1.68 13.02
CA THR A 149 -18.72 -2.98 13.68
C THR A 149 -17.45 -3.66 14.19
N THR A 150 -16.27 -3.09 13.93
CA THR A 150 -14.97 -3.68 14.30
C THR A 150 -14.13 -2.63 15.04
N PRO A 151 -14.28 -2.50 16.39
CA PRO A 151 -13.66 -1.41 17.16
C PRO A 151 -12.15 -1.29 16.99
N GLU A 152 -11.43 -2.42 16.85
CA GLU A 152 -9.98 -2.43 16.70
C GLU A 152 -9.54 -1.78 15.38
N THR A 153 -10.18 -2.15 14.27
CA THR A 153 -9.86 -1.56 12.95
C THR A 153 -10.34 -0.12 12.85
N TYR A 154 -11.48 0.21 13.49
CA TYR A 154 -11.96 1.59 13.58
C TYR A 154 -10.95 2.49 14.29
N ALA A 155 -10.42 2.06 15.44
CA ALA A 155 -9.45 2.84 16.20
C ALA A 155 -8.12 3.05 15.42
N ILE A 156 -7.65 2.05 14.67
CA ILE A 156 -6.49 2.18 13.79
C ILE A 156 -6.74 3.27 12.74
N LEU A 157 -7.88 3.22 12.06
CA LEU A 157 -8.22 4.17 11.01
C LEU A 157 -8.49 5.58 11.55
N GLU A 158 -9.17 5.70 12.69
CA GLU A 158 -9.39 6.98 13.36
C GLU A 158 -8.06 7.65 13.73
N LYS A 159 -7.11 6.88 14.27
CA LYS A 159 -5.75 7.36 14.54
C LYS A 159 -5.08 7.84 13.24
N ALA A 160 -5.08 7.02 12.18
CA ALA A 160 -4.47 7.38 10.90
C ALA A 160 -5.13 8.62 10.25
N LEU A 161 -6.46 8.80 10.44
CA LEU A 161 -7.18 9.98 9.99
C LEU A 161 -6.69 11.25 10.70
N ASN A 162 -6.52 11.19 12.01
CA ASN A 162 -6.18 12.35 12.85
C ASN A 162 -4.67 12.68 12.85
N GLU A 163 -3.79 11.76 12.47
CA GLU A 163 -2.35 12.02 12.39
C GLU A 163 -1.97 12.69 11.06
N PRO A 164 -0.92 13.54 11.04
CA PRO A 164 -0.37 14.06 9.78
C PRO A 164 0.02 12.96 8.81
N SER A 165 -0.23 13.18 7.53
CA SER A 165 0.20 12.27 6.46
C SER A 165 1.73 12.33 6.25
N VAL A 166 2.25 11.39 5.47
CA VAL A 166 3.64 11.43 4.99
C VAL A 166 3.91 12.71 4.22
N TYR A 167 2.93 13.17 3.42
CA TYR A 167 3.09 14.41 2.66
C TYR A 167 3.03 15.66 3.55
N ASP A 168 2.21 15.67 4.61
CA ASP A 168 2.22 16.76 5.59
C ASP A 168 3.59 16.87 6.28
N GLU A 169 4.21 15.75 6.64
CA GLU A 169 5.55 15.77 7.24
C GLU A 169 6.63 16.19 6.23
N ALA A 170 6.50 15.83 4.95
CA ALA A 170 7.38 16.32 3.88
C ALA A 170 7.24 17.85 3.72
N ILE A 171 6.03 18.40 3.74
CA ILE A 171 5.78 19.83 3.68
C ILE A 171 6.34 20.56 4.90
N ARG A 172 6.17 20.00 6.08
CA ARG A 172 6.79 20.54 7.33
C ARG A 172 8.32 20.51 7.25
N LEU A 173 8.88 19.48 6.62
CA LEU A 173 10.32 19.38 6.39
C LEU A 173 10.83 20.49 5.48
N LEU A 174 10.09 20.84 4.39
CA LEU A 174 10.42 22.00 3.56
C LEU A 174 10.53 23.29 4.39
N ALA A 175 9.52 23.56 5.22
CA ALA A 175 9.52 24.75 6.07
C ALA A 175 10.70 24.77 7.07
N ARG A 176 11.04 23.60 7.68
CA ARG A 176 12.20 23.48 8.57
C ARG A 176 13.55 23.71 7.86
N ASN A 177 13.60 23.51 6.54
CA ASN A 177 14.77 23.79 5.72
C ASN A 177 14.74 25.24 5.15
N GLY A 178 13.86 26.11 5.65
CA GLY A 178 13.83 27.52 5.27
C GLY A 178 13.07 27.84 4.00
N LEU A 179 12.38 26.86 3.39
CA LEU A 179 11.61 27.06 2.18
C LEU A 179 10.24 27.73 2.45
N PRO A 180 9.67 28.49 1.50
CA PRO A 180 8.56 29.40 1.73
C PRO A 180 7.18 28.70 1.80
N VAL A 181 6.98 27.88 2.82
CA VAL A 181 5.67 27.27 3.09
C VAL A 181 4.83 28.19 3.98
N SER A 182 3.58 28.43 3.61
CA SER A 182 2.67 29.30 4.36
C SER A 182 2.31 28.71 5.73
N GLU A 183 2.14 29.61 6.74
CA GLU A 183 1.66 29.18 8.07
C GLU A 183 0.26 28.56 8.00
N ALA A 184 -0.59 29.03 7.09
CA ALA A 184 -1.93 28.47 6.91
C ALA A 184 -1.86 27.00 6.50
N ARG A 185 -0.95 26.64 5.56
CA ARG A 185 -0.73 25.24 5.16
C ARG A 185 -0.13 24.39 6.29
N LEU A 186 0.80 24.94 7.06
CA LEU A 186 1.42 24.23 8.18
C LEU A 186 0.43 23.93 9.32
N LYS A 187 -0.62 24.77 9.47
CA LYS A 187 -1.69 24.64 10.46
C LYS A 187 -2.96 23.98 9.91
N ALA A 188 -2.93 23.48 8.67
CA ALA A 188 -4.08 22.84 8.05
C ALA A 188 -4.55 21.64 8.88
N ASP A 189 -5.88 21.41 8.87
CA ASP A 189 -6.51 20.29 9.56
C ASP A 189 -6.02 18.97 8.93
N PRO A 190 -5.32 18.10 9.69
CA PRO A 190 -4.78 16.86 9.17
C PRO A 190 -5.85 15.82 8.80
N THR A 191 -7.11 16.02 9.18
CA THR A 191 -8.22 15.11 8.86
C THR A 191 -8.77 15.31 7.45
N GLN A 192 -8.40 16.43 6.81
CA GLN A 192 -8.86 16.75 5.46
C GLN A 192 -7.93 16.14 4.40
N PRO A 193 -8.46 15.83 3.20
CA PRO A 193 -7.62 15.41 2.09
C PRO A 193 -6.61 16.48 1.70
N THR A 194 -5.46 16.07 1.21
CA THR A 194 -4.44 16.98 0.68
C THR A 194 -5.01 17.76 -0.51
N VAL A 195 -4.91 19.07 -0.44
CA VAL A 195 -5.28 20.01 -1.51
C VAL A 195 -4.04 20.78 -1.93
N ALA A 196 -3.90 21.05 -3.23
CA ALA A 196 -2.78 21.81 -3.77
C ALA A 196 -2.68 23.21 -3.13
N ASP A 197 -1.46 23.61 -2.76
CA ASP A 197 -1.14 24.89 -2.13
C ASP A 197 0.01 25.58 -2.91
N GLU A 198 -0.19 26.83 -3.30
CA GLU A 198 0.78 27.56 -4.11
C GLU A 198 2.11 27.81 -3.38
N SER A 199 2.10 27.95 -2.04
CA SER A 199 3.35 28.10 -1.27
C SER A 199 4.15 26.80 -1.27
N VAL A 200 3.50 25.65 -1.15
CA VAL A 200 4.15 24.33 -1.24
C VAL A 200 4.71 24.09 -2.63
N LYS A 201 3.95 24.47 -3.67
CA LYS A 201 4.43 24.40 -5.06
C LYS A 201 5.66 25.27 -5.28
N ALA A 202 5.66 26.51 -4.75
CA ALA A 202 6.81 27.42 -4.81
C ALA A 202 8.03 26.82 -4.10
N ALA A 203 7.83 26.23 -2.90
CA ALA A 203 8.90 25.58 -2.14
C ALA A 203 9.51 24.40 -2.91
N TRP A 204 8.70 23.50 -3.46
CA TRP A 204 9.21 22.40 -4.30
C TRP A 204 9.87 22.92 -5.57
N LEU A 205 9.36 23.97 -6.21
CA LEU A 205 9.96 24.57 -7.39
C LEU A 205 11.37 25.12 -7.10
N GLU A 206 11.59 25.70 -5.92
CA GLU A 206 12.93 26.12 -5.47
C GLU A 206 13.88 24.94 -5.36
N VAL A 207 13.45 23.83 -4.74
CA VAL A 207 14.21 22.58 -4.67
C VAL A 207 14.59 22.07 -6.06
N TYR A 208 13.66 22.07 -7.02
CA TYR A 208 13.91 21.60 -8.38
C TYR A 208 14.79 22.52 -9.23
N LYS A 209 14.84 23.83 -8.91
CA LYS A 209 15.72 24.78 -9.59
C LYS A 209 17.16 24.72 -9.13
N ASP A 210 17.41 24.27 -7.91
CA ASP A 210 18.76 24.09 -7.37
C ASP A 210 18.87 22.74 -6.65
N PRO A 211 18.83 21.62 -7.40
CA PRO A 211 18.86 20.29 -6.81
C PRO A 211 20.20 19.96 -6.13
N GLU A 212 21.31 20.60 -6.52
CA GLU A 212 22.63 20.39 -5.90
C GLU A 212 22.62 20.89 -4.46
N HIS A 213 22.06 22.08 -4.22
CA HIS A 213 21.96 22.67 -2.91
C HIS A 213 20.91 21.94 -2.04
N HIS A 214 19.82 21.46 -2.64
CA HIS A 214 18.70 20.81 -1.95
C HIS A 214 18.65 19.29 -2.18
N TRP A 215 19.79 18.63 -2.38
CA TRP A 215 19.83 17.24 -2.85
C TRP A 215 18.91 16.29 -2.09
N ALA A 216 18.91 16.33 -0.76
CA ALA A 216 18.09 15.42 0.04
C ALA A 216 16.58 15.67 -0.11
N LEU A 217 16.15 16.94 -0.27
CA LEU A 217 14.76 17.29 -0.53
C LEU A 217 14.35 16.93 -1.97
N TYR A 218 15.24 17.11 -2.93
CA TYR A 218 15.05 16.69 -4.31
C TYR A 218 14.89 15.16 -4.41
N GLU A 219 15.76 14.40 -3.74
CA GLU A 219 15.62 12.93 -3.66
C GLU A 219 14.31 12.51 -3.00
N LEU A 220 13.89 13.19 -1.93
CA LEU A 220 12.58 12.94 -1.31
C LEU A 220 11.44 13.18 -2.30
N ALA A 221 11.46 14.30 -3.01
CA ALA A 221 10.44 14.64 -4.00
C ALA A 221 10.32 13.57 -5.07
N GLU A 222 11.43 13.11 -5.64
CA GLU A 222 11.42 12.07 -6.67
C GLU A 222 10.92 10.72 -6.14
N LYS A 223 11.27 10.34 -4.90
CA LYS A 223 10.71 9.13 -4.28
C LYS A 223 9.20 9.22 -4.03
N LEU A 224 8.68 10.39 -3.70
CA LEU A 224 7.23 10.60 -3.58
C LEU A 224 6.54 10.51 -4.95
N VAL A 225 7.17 11.05 -5.99
CA VAL A 225 6.66 10.94 -7.39
C VAL A 225 6.66 9.50 -7.86
N ASP A 226 7.72 8.73 -7.58
CA ASP A 226 7.79 7.30 -7.88
C ASP A 226 6.66 6.55 -7.18
N LEU A 227 6.42 6.83 -5.90
CA LEU A 227 5.36 6.21 -5.11
C LEU A 227 3.97 6.52 -5.68
N GLU A 228 3.69 7.79 -6.01
CA GLU A 228 2.42 8.14 -6.61
C GLU A 228 2.23 7.49 -7.98
N THR A 229 3.28 7.46 -8.79
CA THR A 229 3.26 6.79 -10.10
C THR A 229 2.92 5.30 -9.96
N ALA A 230 3.56 4.60 -9.02
CA ALA A 230 3.27 3.19 -8.74
C ALA A 230 1.81 3.01 -8.24
N PHE A 231 1.32 3.93 -7.41
CA PHE A 231 -0.06 3.90 -6.92
C PHE A 231 -1.09 4.11 -8.03
N ARG A 232 -0.83 5.00 -8.98
CA ARG A 232 -1.67 5.21 -10.18
C ARG A 232 -1.69 3.97 -11.06
N PHE A 233 -0.55 3.32 -11.28
CA PHE A 233 -0.48 2.04 -12.00
C PHE A 233 -1.29 0.95 -11.30
N TRP A 234 -1.18 0.82 -9.97
CA TRP A 234 -1.97 -0.14 -9.22
C TRP A 234 -3.47 0.10 -9.37
N ARG A 235 -3.94 1.35 -9.24
CA ARG A 235 -5.34 1.73 -9.46
C ARG A 235 -5.80 1.43 -10.88
N PHE A 236 -4.98 1.75 -11.88
CA PHE A 236 -5.29 1.47 -13.28
C PHE A 236 -5.43 -0.04 -13.53
N ARG A 237 -4.50 -0.85 -13.02
CA ARG A 237 -4.57 -2.32 -13.12
C ARG A 237 -5.81 -2.86 -12.41
N HIS A 238 -6.18 -2.31 -11.26
CA HIS A 238 -7.40 -2.66 -10.56
C HIS A 238 -8.64 -2.43 -11.43
N VAL A 239 -8.81 -1.21 -11.95
CA VAL A 239 -9.96 -0.86 -12.82
C VAL A 239 -10.04 -1.81 -14.02
N THR A 240 -8.95 -2.00 -14.75
CA THR A 240 -8.93 -2.83 -15.96
C THR A 240 -9.18 -4.30 -15.67
N THR A 241 -8.70 -4.82 -14.55
CA THR A 241 -8.95 -6.21 -14.12
C THR A 241 -10.41 -6.40 -13.72
N VAL A 242 -10.99 -5.49 -12.95
CA VAL A 242 -12.41 -5.54 -12.57
C VAL A 242 -13.31 -5.43 -13.81
N GLU A 243 -13.01 -4.51 -14.73
CA GLU A 243 -13.76 -4.38 -16.00
C GLU A 243 -13.68 -5.66 -16.83
N ARG A 244 -12.52 -6.30 -16.92
CA ARG A 244 -12.30 -7.55 -17.63
C ARG A 244 -13.11 -8.74 -17.08
N ILE A 245 -13.17 -8.85 -15.73
CA ILE A 245 -13.72 -10.03 -15.06
C ILE A 245 -15.20 -9.84 -14.72
N ILE A 246 -15.58 -8.67 -14.24
CA ILE A 246 -16.92 -8.37 -13.67
C ILE A 246 -17.75 -7.52 -14.64
N GLY A 247 -17.10 -6.69 -15.46
CA GLY A 247 -17.74 -5.67 -16.27
C GLY A 247 -18.35 -4.56 -15.41
N PHE A 248 -19.40 -3.91 -15.90
CA PHE A 248 -20.06 -2.77 -15.24
C PHE A 248 -21.12 -3.17 -14.20
N LYS A 249 -21.06 -4.39 -13.68
CA LYS A 249 -21.96 -4.83 -12.61
C LYS A 249 -21.62 -4.10 -11.29
N THR A 250 -22.62 -3.93 -10.42
CA THR A 250 -22.45 -3.43 -9.05
C THR A 250 -21.47 -4.34 -8.30
N GLY A 251 -20.55 -3.76 -7.53
CA GLY A 251 -19.64 -4.49 -6.66
C GLY A 251 -20.37 -5.26 -5.56
N THR A 252 -19.78 -6.31 -5.01
CA THR A 252 -20.34 -7.09 -3.90
C THR A 252 -20.60 -6.23 -2.66
N GLY A 253 -19.78 -5.21 -2.40
CA GLY A 253 -19.95 -4.22 -1.32
C GLY A 253 -20.91 -3.07 -1.64
N GLY A 254 -21.73 -3.17 -2.70
CA GLY A 254 -22.71 -2.14 -3.05
C GLY A 254 -22.16 -0.91 -3.78
N THR A 255 -20.86 -0.86 -4.08
CA THR A 255 -20.26 0.24 -4.83
C THR A 255 -20.68 0.21 -6.31
N ALA A 256 -20.59 1.37 -7.00
CA ALA A 256 -20.87 1.45 -8.44
C ALA A 256 -19.86 0.72 -9.33
N GLY A 257 -19.04 -0.19 -8.77
CA GLY A 257 -18.08 -1.02 -9.49
C GLY A 257 -17.06 -0.19 -10.28
N VAL A 258 -16.88 -0.52 -11.57
CA VAL A 258 -15.92 0.15 -12.47
C VAL A 258 -16.07 1.67 -12.47
N SER A 259 -17.30 2.20 -12.42
CA SER A 259 -17.54 3.65 -12.43
C SER A 259 -16.97 4.35 -11.17
N TYR A 260 -17.05 3.70 -10.01
CA TYR A 260 -16.41 4.19 -8.80
C TYR A 260 -14.87 4.12 -8.90
N LEU A 261 -14.34 2.99 -9.35
CA LEU A 261 -12.89 2.81 -9.49
C LEU A 261 -12.26 3.78 -10.49
N ARG A 262 -12.96 4.12 -11.58
CA ARG A 262 -12.49 5.13 -12.54
C ARG A 262 -12.32 6.50 -11.91
N LYS A 263 -13.23 6.93 -11.02
CA LYS A 263 -13.07 8.18 -10.28
C LYS A 263 -11.83 8.18 -9.37
N MET A 264 -11.41 7.02 -8.89
CA MET A 264 -10.20 6.90 -8.07
C MET A 264 -8.91 7.11 -8.88
N LEU A 265 -8.95 7.05 -10.21
CA LEU A 265 -7.79 7.36 -11.07
C LEU A 265 -7.45 8.87 -11.05
N ASP A 266 -8.43 9.72 -10.77
CA ASP A 266 -8.25 11.19 -10.74
C ASP A 266 -7.65 11.68 -9.41
N VAL A 267 -7.54 10.80 -8.39
CA VAL A 267 -6.97 11.16 -7.09
C VAL A 267 -5.47 11.32 -7.21
N VAL A 268 -4.99 12.53 -6.91
CA VAL A 268 -3.58 12.91 -6.86
C VAL A 268 -3.16 13.01 -5.40
N LEU A 269 -2.07 12.31 -5.02
CA LEU A 269 -1.58 12.27 -3.64
C LEU A 269 -0.66 13.46 -3.32
N PHE A 270 0.20 13.84 -4.28
CA PHE A 270 1.21 14.90 -4.15
C PHE A 270 1.07 15.93 -5.26
N PRO A 271 -0.01 16.73 -5.24
CA PRO A 271 -0.44 17.52 -6.40
C PRO A 271 0.59 18.56 -6.85
N GLU A 272 1.33 19.18 -5.94
CA GLU A 272 2.29 20.23 -6.26
C GLU A 272 3.50 19.65 -7.00
N LEU A 273 3.94 18.42 -6.65
CA LEU A 273 5.05 17.76 -7.32
C LEU A 273 4.77 17.46 -8.79
N PHE A 274 3.49 17.24 -9.15
CA PHE A 274 3.11 17.07 -10.56
C PHE A 274 2.86 18.43 -11.24
N ALA A 275 2.27 19.39 -10.53
CA ALA A 275 1.97 20.71 -11.09
C ALA A 275 3.22 21.53 -11.40
N LEU A 276 4.31 21.40 -10.62
CA LEU A 276 5.54 22.16 -10.84
C LEU A 276 6.26 21.80 -12.16
N ARG A 277 6.05 20.59 -12.71
CA ARG A 277 6.68 20.17 -13.97
C ARG A 277 6.36 21.06 -15.16
N THR A 278 5.20 21.72 -15.13
CA THR A 278 4.83 22.68 -16.16
C THR A 278 5.44 24.07 -15.92
N ALA A 279 6.01 24.30 -14.72
CA ALA A 279 6.62 25.57 -14.32
C ALA A 279 8.17 25.55 -14.39
N LEU A 280 8.77 24.41 -14.67
CA LEU A 280 10.18 24.22 -14.96
C LEU A 280 10.47 24.55 -16.42
#